data_b2b3f35eb514695933102e68e0bfd837
#
_entry.id   b2b3f35eb514695933102e68e0bfd837
#
_cell.length_a   1.000
_cell.length_b   1.000
_cell.length_c   1.000
_cell.angle_alpha   90.00
_cell.angle_beta   90.00
_cell.angle_gamma   90.00
#
_symmetry.space_group_name_H-M   'P 1'
#
loop_
_entity.id
_entity.type
_entity.pdbx_description
1 polymer ?
#
loop_
_entity_poly.entity_id
_entity_poly.type
_entity_poly.pdbx_seq_one_letter_code
_entity_poly.pdbx_strand_id
1 'polypeptide(L)'
;MEERILVCLSSSPSNGKIIRTAAQMAEAFNGTLTALFVETPLAGKMGKEDQERLKGNIKLAKQSGAEIETVYGDDISFQIAEFARLSGITRIVIGRSAAKKKGVFAGTSLVEKLIDHAPEMEIYIIPDSQIGRAHV
;
A
#
# COMPACT_ATOMS: atom_id res chain seq x y z
N MET A 1 12.73 -18.55 -6.13
CA MET A 1 12.58 -17.11 -6.31
C MET A 1 12.11 -16.47 -5.02
N GLU A 2 12.69 -15.37 -4.67
CA GLU A 2 12.35 -14.69 -3.42
C GLU A 2 11.03 -13.94 -3.57
N GLU A 3 10.16 -14.09 -2.59
CA GLU A 3 8.91 -13.32 -2.57
C GLU A 3 9.18 -11.96 -1.96
N ARG A 4 8.74 -10.92 -2.66
CA ARG A 4 8.91 -9.54 -2.22
C ARG A 4 7.54 -8.89 -2.17
N ILE A 5 7.09 -8.61 -0.97
CA ILE A 5 5.72 -8.13 -0.75
C ILE A 5 5.73 -6.64 -0.45
N LEU A 6 4.83 -5.92 -1.10
CA LEU A 6 4.68 -4.48 -0.93
C LEU A 6 3.35 -4.15 -0.29
N VAL A 7 3.36 -3.30 0.71
CA VAL A 7 2.14 -2.73 1.25
C VAL A 7 2.27 -1.21 1.21
N CYS A 8 1.17 -0.53 0.91
CA CYS A 8 1.18 0.92 0.81
C CYS A 8 0.73 1.53 2.13
N LEU A 9 1.44 2.55 2.57
CA LEU A 9 1.14 3.26 3.80
C LEU A 9 0.21 4.43 3.53
N SER A 10 -0.71 4.67 4.43
CA SER A 10 -1.62 5.79 4.33
C SER A 10 -2.10 6.20 5.71
N SER A 11 -2.87 7.28 5.76
CA SER A 11 -3.49 7.72 7.01
C SER A 11 -4.85 7.08 7.25
N SER A 12 -5.24 6.13 6.39
CA SER A 12 -6.55 5.49 6.51
C SER A 12 -6.65 4.68 7.81
N PRO A 13 -7.82 4.72 8.47
CA PRO A 13 -8.03 3.89 9.67
C PRO A 13 -7.90 2.40 9.39
N SER A 14 -8.13 1.96 8.15
CA SER A 14 -8.05 0.55 7.80
C SER A 14 -6.63 0.10 7.46
N ASN A 15 -5.69 1.04 7.39
CA ASN A 15 -4.34 0.71 6.93
C ASN A 15 -3.64 -0.29 7.84
N GLY A 16 -3.91 -0.24 9.16
CA GLY A 16 -3.30 -1.18 10.08
C GLY A 16 -3.65 -2.63 9.77
N LYS A 17 -4.90 -2.88 9.41
CA LYS A 17 -5.32 -4.22 9.02
C LYS A 17 -4.59 -4.69 7.79
N ILE A 18 -4.43 -3.79 6.83
CA ILE A 18 -3.76 -4.11 5.57
C ILE A 18 -2.29 -4.41 5.81
N ILE A 19 -1.64 -3.63 6.68
CA ILE A 19 -0.24 -3.85 7.05
C ILE A 19 -0.08 -5.23 7.69
N ARG A 20 -0.97 -5.58 8.63
CA ARG A 20 -0.87 -6.86 9.31
C ARG A 20 -1.10 -8.02 8.36
N THR A 21 -2.02 -7.86 7.41
CA THR A 21 -2.26 -8.89 6.40
C THR A 21 -1.02 -9.10 5.54
N ALA A 22 -0.38 -8.00 5.13
CA ALA A 22 0.84 -8.10 4.33
C ALA A 22 1.97 -8.75 5.10
N ALA A 23 2.08 -8.43 6.40
CA ALA A 23 3.11 -9.03 7.24
C ALA A 23 2.90 -10.54 7.39
N GLN A 24 1.65 -10.96 7.58
CA GLN A 24 1.34 -12.37 7.66
C GLN A 24 1.66 -13.09 6.36
N MET A 25 1.39 -12.43 5.25
CA MET A 25 1.68 -12.98 3.94
C MET A 25 3.19 -13.14 3.74
N ALA A 26 3.96 -12.11 4.14
CA ALA A 26 5.42 -12.19 4.02
C ALA A 26 5.97 -13.35 4.83
N GLU A 27 5.43 -13.55 6.02
CA GLU A 27 5.87 -14.64 6.86
C GLU A 27 5.50 -15.98 6.23
N ALA A 28 4.27 -16.10 5.74
CA ALA A 28 3.80 -17.35 5.15
C ALA A 28 4.60 -17.74 3.92
N PHE A 29 5.03 -16.79 3.13
CA PHE A 29 5.81 -17.05 1.92
C PHE A 29 7.30 -16.99 2.16
N ASN A 30 7.72 -16.75 3.41
CA ASN A 30 9.13 -16.62 3.74
C ASN A 30 9.81 -15.55 2.88
N GLY A 31 9.11 -14.45 2.71
CA GLY A 31 9.56 -13.35 1.86
C GLY A 31 9.88 -12.11 2.66
N THR A 32 10.15 -11.03 1.94
CA THR A 32 10.43 -9.73 2.54
C THR A 32 9.21 -8.83 2.42
N LEU A 33 9.12 -7.84 3.32
CA LEU A 33 8.02 -6.88 3.33
C LEU A 33 8.57 -5.47 3.22
N THR A 34 8.05 -4.72 2.26
CA THR A 34 8.36 -3.31 2.10
C THR A 34 7.08 -2.51 2.26
N ALA A 35 7.13 -1.45 3.04
CA ALA A 35 6.00 -0.55 3.22
C ALA A 35 6.35 0.77 2.55
N LEU A 36 5.54 1.18 1.60
CA LEU A 36 5.82 2.34 0.75
C LEU A 36 4.86 3.48 1.06
N PHE A 37 5.42 4.65 1.29
CA PHE A 37 4.64 5.87 1.39
C PHE A 37 4.93 6.75 0.19
N VAL A 38 3.87 7.18 -0.51
CA VAL A 38 4.00 8.11 -1.62
C VAL A 38 3.68 9.50 -1.10
N GLU A 39 4.69 10.37 -1.09
CA GLU A 39 4.51 11.74 -0.63
C GLU A 39 4.18 12.63 -1.81
N THR A 40 3.02 13.27 -1.74
CA THR A 40 2.55 14.18 -2.78
C THR A 40 2.67 15.60 -2.28
N PRO A 41 2.52 16.60 -3.17
CA PRO A 41 2.51 17.99 -2.72
C PRO A 41 1.42 18.28 -1.70
N LEU A 42 0.36 17.49 -1.68
CA LEU A 42 -0.74 17.69 -0.73
C LEU A 42 -0.47 17.07 0.63
N ALA A 43 0.56 16.26 0.76
CA ALA A 43 0.83 15.59 2.03
C ALA A 43 1.07 16.57 3.16
N GLY A 44 1.70 17.70 2.85
CA GLY A 44 1.97 18.72 3.86
C GLY A 44 0.73 19.43 4.36
N LYS A 45 -0.42 19.21 3.71
CA LYS A 45 -1.67 19.81 4.11
C LYS A 45 -2.56 18.83 4.88
N MET A 46 -2.02 17.68 5.21
CA MET A 46 -2.75 16.68 5.96
C MET A 46 -3.07 17.19 7.36
N GLY A 47 -4.29 16.95 7.82
CA GLY A 47 -4.71 17.37 9.14
C GLY A 47 -3.95 16.65 10.22
N LYS A 48 -4.01 17.20 11.44
CA LYS A 48 -3.24 16.66 12.54
C LYS A 48 -3.60 15.22 12.87
N GLU A 49 -4.90 14.92 12.83
CA GLU A 49 -5.37 13.57 13.14
C GLU A 49 -4.85 12.56 12.12
N ASP A 50 -4.88 12.94 10.85
CA ASP A 50 -4.37 12.07 9.80
C ASP A 50 -2.88 11.87 9.92
N GLN A 51 -2.15 12.94 10.27
CA GLN A 51 -0.71 12.83 10.45
C GLN A 51 -0.36 11.86 11.57
N GLU A 52 -1.10 11.93 12.68
CA GLU A 52 -0.85 11.03 13.79
C GLU A 52 -1.16 9.60 13.42
N ARG A 53 -2.24 9.39 12.65
CA ARG A 53 -2.61 8.05 12.22
C ARG A 53 -1.56 7.47 11.27
N LEU A 54 -1.05 8.32 10.37
CA LEU A 54 0.02 7.88 9.46
C LEU A 54 1.26 7.48 10.24
N LYS A 55 1.64 8.28 11.25
CA LYS A 55 2.79 7.93 12.07
C LYS A 55 2.60 6.60 12.76
N GLY A 56 1.40 6.35 13.27
CA GLY A 56 1.08 5.08 13.91
C GLY A 56 1.17 3.92 12.94
N ASN A 57 0.70 4.11 11.72
CA ASN A 57 0.76 3.08 10.71
C ASN A 57 2.20 2.77 10.29
N ILE A 58 3.03 3.81 10.18
CA ILE A 58 4.44 3.61 9.87
C ILE A 58 5.11 2.81 10.98
N LYS A 59 4.81 3.15 12.23
CA LYS A 59 5.38 2.44 13.37
C LYS A 59 4.94 0.97 13.36
N LEU A 60 3.67 0.72 13.07
CA LEU A 60 3.17 -0.64 12.97
C LEU A 60 3.90 -1.42 11.89
N ALA A 61 4.13 -0.80 10.74
CA ALA A 61 4.83 -1.46 9.65
C ALA A 61 6.25 -1.83 10.07
N LYS A 62 6.94 -0.91 10.74
CA LYS A 62 8.30 -1.20 11.22
C LYS A 62 8.29 -2.35 12.21
N GLN A 63 7.33 -2.34 13.13
CA GLN A 63 7.24 -3.41 14.13
C GLN A 63 6.89 -4.75 13.50
N SER A 64 6.28 -4.71 12.33
CA SER A 64 5.92 -5.93 11.59
C SER A 64 7.04 -6.44 10.71
N GLY A 65 8.20 -5.80 10.76
CA GLY A 65 9.37 -6.24 10.01
C GLY A 65 9.51 -5.63 8.63
N ALA A 66 8.72 -4.61 8.32
CA ALA A 66 8.78 -3.99 7.01
C ALA A 66 9.94 -3.00 6.90
N GLU A 67 10.49 -2.94 5.70
CA GLU A 67 11.42 -1.89 5.34
C GLU A 67 10.58 -0.71 4.85
N ILE A 68 10.85 0.49 5.36
CA ILE A 68 10.03 1.65 5.02
C ILE A 68 10.69 2.42 3.90
N GLU A 69 9.93 2.68 2.84
CA GLU A 69 10.42 3.44 1.69
C GLU A 69 9.47 4.60 1.40
N THR A 70 10.03 5.70 0.94
CA THR A 70 9.24 6.88 0.57
C THR A 70 9.61 7.29 -0.85
N VAL A 71 8.60 7.57 -1.65
CA VAL A 71 8.81 8.15 -2.98
C VAL A 71 7.98 9.42 -3.10
N TYR A 72 8.34 10.27 -4.04
CA TYR A 72 7.71 11.57 -4.20
C TYR A 72 7.13 11.71 -5.58
N GLY A 73 5.93 12.24 -5.68
CA GLY A 73 5.33 12.48 -6.98
C GLY A 73 3.86 12.86 -6.87
N ASP A 74 3.32 13.39 -7.96
CA ASP A 74 1.93 13.85 -7.99
C ASP A 74 0.95 12.71 -8.20
N ASP A 75 1.32 11.72 -8.96
CA ASP A 75 0.42 10.62 -9.32
C ASP A 75 0.77 9.40 -8.46
N ILE A 76 -0.04 9.17 -7.44
CA ILE A 76 0.22 8.11 -6.47
C ILE A 76 0.26 6.76 -7.14
N SER A 77 -0.70 6.46 -8.00
CA SER A 77 -0.76 5.14 -8.62
C SER A 77 0.43 4.89 -9.53
N PHE A 78 0.89 5.93 -10.24
CA PHE A 78 2.07 5.78 -11.07
C PHE A 78 3.31 5.49 -10.21
N GLN A 79 3.47 6.22 -9.11
CA GLN A 79 4.63 6.03 -8.23
C GLN A 79 4.67 4.63 -7.64
N ILE A 80 3.51 4.12 -7.23
CA ILE A 80 3.44 2.78 -6.68
C ILE A 80 3.81 1.74 -7.74
N ALA A 81 3.25 1.88 -8.93
CA ALA A 81 3.51 0.93 -10.01
C ALA A 81 4.97 0.94 -10.42
N GLU A 82 5.58 2.12 -10.51
CA GLU A 82 6.99 2.24 -10.85
C GLU A 82 7.88 1.63 -9.77
N PHE A 83 7.57 1.94 -8.51
CA PHE A 83 8.35 1.37 -7.42
C PHE A 83 8.27 -0.15 -7.45
N ALA A 84 7.07 -0.69 -7.64
CA ALA A 84 6.88 -2.14 -7.66
C ALA A 84 7.69 -2.77 -8.78
N ARG A 85 7.65 -2.16 -9.97
CA ARG A 85 8.39 -2.70 -11.10
C ARG A 85 9.90 -2.65 -10.89
N LEU A 86 10.39 -1.51 -10.42
CA LEU A 86 11.83 -1.33 -10.26
C LEU A 86 12.40 -2.14 -9.11
N SER A 87 11.60 -2.40 -8.09
CA SER A 87 12.06 -3.11 -6.90
C SER A 87 11.82 -4.61 -6.97
N GLY A 88 11.29 -5.10 -8.07
CA GLY A 88 11.06 -6.53 -8.22
C GLY A 88 10.01 -7.08 -7.28
N ILE A 89 8.99 -6.28 -6.98
CA ILE A 89 7.90 -6.71 -6.11
C ILE A 89 7.13 -7.83 -6.80
N THR A 90 6.85 -8.92 -6.08
CA THR A 90 6.12 -10.04 -6.64
C THR A 90 4.66 -10.04 -6.22
N ARG A 91 4.34 -9.44 -5.06
CA ARG A 91 2.98 -9.37 -4.56
C ARG A 91 2.75 -8.02 -3.92
N ILE A 92 1.59 -7.41 -4.20
CA ILE A 92 1.23 -6.15 -3.56
C ILE A 92 -0.08 -6.34 -2.82
N VAL A 93 -0.15 -5.76 -1.62
CA VAL A 93 -1.34 -5.83 -0.78
C VAL A 93 -1.87 -4.42 -0.62
N ILE A 94 -3.08 -4.19 -1.06
CA ILE A 94 -3.70 -2.86 -1.03
C ILE A 94 -5.10 -2.95 -0.48
N GLY A 95 -5.57 -1.83 0.07
CA GLY A 95 -6.95 -1.74 0.52
C GLY A 95 -7.88 -1.49 -0.66
N ARG A 96 -9.15 -1.77 -0.46
CA ARG A 96 -10.14 -1.58 -1.51
C ARG A 96 -10.20 -0.13 -1.99
N SER A 97 -10.12 0.82 -1.06
CA SER A 97 -10.17 2.23 -1.44
C SER A 97 -8.99 2.60 -2.33
N ALA A 98 -7.79 2.13 -1.96
CA ALA A 98 -6.60 2.43 -2.74
C ALA A 98 -6.67 1.77 -4.12
N ALA A 99 -7.23 0.56 -4.18
CA ALA A 99 -7.33 -0.15 -5.45
C ALA A 99 -8.13 0.63 -6.48
N LYS A 100 -9.13 1.39 -6.03
CA LYS A 100 -10.00 2.17 -6.92
C LYS A 100 -9.50 3.56 -7.18
N LYS A 101 -8.42 3.97 -6.51
CA LYS A 101 -7.92 5.33 -6.66
C LYS A 101 -7.40 5.55 -8.07
N LYS A 102 -7.78 6.69 -8.65
CA LYS A 102 -7.38 7.02 -10.01
C LYS A 102 -6.23 8.01 -10.00
N GLY A 103 -5.46 8.00 -11.08
CA GLY A 103 -4.40 8.94 -11.25
C GLY A 103 -4.91 10.34 -11.51
N VAL A 104 -4.00 11.31 -11.47
CA VAL A 104 -4.35 12.71 -11.59
C VAL A 104 -4.94 13.04 -12.96
N PHE A 105 -4.40 12.46 -14.00
CA PHE A 105 -4.74 12.86 -15.36
C PHE A 105 -5.58 11.86 -16.11
N ALA A 106 -5.88 10.73 -15.56
CA ALA A 106 -6.56 9.72 -16.33
C ALA A 106 -7.58 9.02 -15.52
N GLY A 107 -8.52 8.37 -16.15
CA GLY A 107 -9.47 7.53 -15.47
C GLY A 107 -8.91 6.17 -15.06
N THR A 108 -7.60 5.99 -15.12
CA THR A 108 -6.96 4.72 -14.86
C THR A 108 -6.76 4.51 -13.36
N SER A 109 -7.24 3.40 -12.84
CA SER A 109 -7.11 3.10 -11.42
C SER A 109 -5.70 2.58 -11.10
N LEU A 110 -5.40 2.50 -9.80
CA LEU A 110 -4.13 1.93 -9.37
C LEU A 110 -3.97 0.50 -9.89
N VAL A 111 -5.04 -0.29 -9.78
CA VAL A 111 -4.98 -1.68 -10.24
C VAL A 111 -4.63 -1.77 -11.72
N GLU A 112 -5.25 -0.92 -12.52
CA GLU A 112 -4.97 -0.92 -13.96
C GLU A 112 -3.52 -0.56 -14.25
N LYS A 113 -2.98 0.42 -13.52
CA LYS A 113 -1.58 0.79 -13.70
C LYS A 113 -0.64 -0.33 -13.28
N LEU A 114 -0.97 -1.03 -12.21
CA LEU A 114 -0.15 -2.14 -11.76
C LEU A 114 -0.15 -3.26 -12.80
N ILE A 115 -1.32 -3.56 -13.36
CA ILE A 115 -1.42 -4.59 -14.38
C ILE A 115 -0.56 -4.22 -15.59
N ASP A 116 -0.61 -2.96 -15.99
CA ASP A 116 0.14 -2.51 -17.17
C ASP A 116 1.64 -2.50 -16.94
N HIS A 117 2.08 -2.07 -15.75
CA HIS A 117 3.51 -1.88 -15.48
C HIS A 117 4.20 -3.12 -14.95
N ALA A 118 3.47 -4.00 -14.30
CA ALA A 118 4.05 -5.19 -13.70
C ALA A 118 3.07 -6.35 -13.85
N PRO A 119 2.89 -6.85 -15.10
CA PRO A 119 1.83 -7.82 -15.38
C PRO A 119 1.99 -9.15 -14.67
N GLU A 120 3.17 -9.48 -14.20
CA GLU A 120 3.38 -10.75 -13.50
C GLU A 120 3.21 -10.65 -12.00
N MET A 121 3.00 -9.43 -11.49
CA MET A 121 2.83 -9.22 -10.06
C MET A 121 1.43 -9.60 -9.64
N GLU A 122 1.32 -10.24 -8.47
CA GLU A 122 0.00 -10.58 -7.91
C GLU A 122 -0.51 -9.42 -7.05
N ILE A 123 -1.80 -9.15 -7.16
CA ILE A 123 -2.42 -8.05 -6.45
C ILE A 123 -3.47 -8.60 -5.51
N TYR A 124 -3.36 -8.25 -4.23
CA TYR A 124 -4.31 -8.68 -3.21
C TYR A 124 -5.05 -7.46 -2.69
N ILE A 125 -6.37 -7.47 -2.87
CA ILE A 125 -7.22 -6.35 -2.47
C ILE A 125 -7.97 -6.73 -1.19
N ILE A 126 -7.71 -5.98 -0.13
CA ILE A 126 -8.25 -6.28 1.20
C ILE A 126 -9.43 -5.36 1.48
N PRO A 127 -10.54 -5.88 1.98
CA PRO A 127 -11.69 -5.02 2.33
C PRO A 127 -11.29 -3.99 3.37
N ASP A 128 -11.83 -2.77 3.20
CA ASP A 128 -11.47 -1.69 4.08
C ASP A 128 -11.94 -1.91 5.48
N SER A 129 -13.11 -2.42 5.68
CA SER A 129 -13.64 -2.47 6.99
C SER A 129 -14.12 -3.77 7.36
N GLN A 130 -14.11 -3.93 8.52
CA GLN A 130 -14.50 -4.94 8.94
C GLN A 130 -15.69 -4.83 9.66
N ILE A 131 -16.02 -3.99 9.96
CA ILE A 131 -16.94 -3.82 10.58
C ILE A 131 -18.04 -4.39 10.53
N GLY A 132 -18.27 -4.46 10.62
CA GLY A 132 -19.03 -4.77 10.56
C GLY A 132 -19.80 -5.59 10.33
N ARG A 133 -19.58 -6.07 10.23
CA ARG A 133 -19.99 -6.75 9.89
C ARG A 133 -20.40 -7.60 10.38
N ALA A 134 -20.32 -7.74 10.83
CA ALA A 134 -20.62 -8.39 11.13
C ALA A 134 -21.53 -8.69 11.75
N HIS A 135 -21.84 -8.41 12.00
CA HIS A 135 -22.50 -8.58 12.61
C HIS A 135 -23.41 -9.15 12.39
N VAL A 136 -23.51 -9.35 12.18
CA VAL A 136 -24.09 -9.83 12.01
C VAL A 136 -24.49 -10.37 12.13
#